data_b0c23dc3c14bf70c4a64a6c5586f6e49
#
_entry.id   b0c23dc3c14bf70c4a64a6c5586f6e49
#
_cell.length_a   1.000
_cell.length_b   1.000
_cell.length_c   1.000
_cell.angle_alpha   90.00
_cell.angle_beta   90.00
_cell.angle_gamma   90.00
#
_symmetry.space_group_name_H-M   'P 1'
#
loop_
_entity.id
_entity.type
_entity.pdbx_description
1 polymer ?
#
loop_
_entity_poly.entity_id
_entity_poly.type
_entity_poly.pdbx_seq_one_letter_code
_entity_poly.pdbx_strand_id
1 'polypeptide(L)' 'MLDLVEQLLGDYLGMLATIMNSVALQSALEKLDCDTRVMSALSITQLAEPYIRRRGIRHLEKGRVV' A
#
# COMPACT_ATOMS: atom_id res chain seq x y z
N MET A 1 0.44 -30.53 5.98
CA MET A 1 -0.10 -29.49 6.89
C MET A 1 0.90 -28.36 7.15
N LEU A 2 2.18 -28.68 7.46
CA LEU A 2 3.23 -27.68 7.60
C LEU A 2 3.46 -26.88 6.32
N ASP A 3 3.43 -27.56 5.14
CA ASP A 3 3.62 -26.87 3.85
C ASP A 3 2.53 -25.84 3.58
N LEU A 4 1.28 -26.13 3.98
CA LEU A 4 0.20 -25.17 3.83
C LEU A 4 0.39 -23.95 4.73
N VAL A 5 0.82 -24.16 5.97
CA VAL A 5 1.11 -23.08 6.91
C VAL A 5 2.25 -22.20 6.38
N GLU A 6 3.31 -22.82 5.86
CA GLU A 6 4.45 -22.12 5.27
C GLU A 6 4.04 -21.30 4.06
N GLN A 7 3.16 -21.83 3.19
CA GLN A 7 2.62 -21.09 2.06
C GLN A 7 1.81 -19.87 2.50
N LEU A 8 0.93 -20.05 3.49
CA LEU A 8 0.13 -18.94 4.02
C LEU A 8 1.01 -17.85 4.64
N LEU A 9 2.04 -18.24 5.41
CA LEU A 9 2.99 -17.29 5.97
C LEU A 9 3.77 -16.57 4.86
N GLY A 10 4.21 -17.29 3.84
CA GLY A 10 4.90 -16.71 2.70
C GLY A 10 4.05 -15.71 1.95
N ASP A 11 2.77 -16.02 1.73
CA ASP A 11 1.83 -15.11 1.09
C ASP A 11 1.61 -13.85 1.92
N TYR A 12 1.46 -14.00 3.23
CA TYR A 12 1.31 -12.86 4.14
C TYR A 12 2.53 -11.96 4.13
N LEU A 13 3.72 -12.54 4.20
CA LEU A 13 4.97 -11.78 4.14
C LEU A 13 5.12 -11.05 2.82
N GLY A 14 4.71 -11.69 1.71
CA GLY A 14 4.71 -11.06 0.40
C GLY A 14 3.77 -9.86 0.34
N MET A 15 2.59 -9.96 0.91
CA MET A 15 1.63 -8.86 0.99
C MET A 15 2.19 -7.70 1.81
N LEU A 16 2.79 -7.98 2.96
CA LEU A 16 3.43 -6.96 3.80
C LEU A 16 4.61 -6.30 3.08
N ALA A 17 5.43 -7.09 2.39
CA ALA A 17 6.55 -6.56 1.62
C ALA A 17 6.07 -5.62 0.51
N THR A 18 4.95 -5.93 -0.13
CA THR A 18 4.34 -5.06 -1.16
C THR A 18 3.93 -3.71 -0.55
N ILE A 19 3.33 -3.72 0.63
CA ILE A 19 2.97 -2.47 1.34
C ILE A 19 4.23 -1.68 1.69
N MET A 20 5.27 -2.33 2.20
CA MET A 20 6.55 -1.68 2.51
C MET A 20 7.17 -1.04 1.28
N ASN A 21 7.17 -1.74 0.14
CA ASN A 21 7.68 -1.21 -1.11
C ASN A 21 6.85 0.00 -1.59
N SER A 22 5.54 -0.04 -1.43
CA SER A 22 4.65 1.06 -1.78
C SER A 22 4.93 2.30 -0.94
N VAL A 23 5.16 2.13 0.36
CA VAL A 23 5.51 3.24 1.26
C VAL A 23 6.89 3.81 0.92
N ALA A 24 7.86 2.96 0.58
CA ALA A 24 9.17 3.41 0.13
C ALA A 24 9.06 4.21 -1.19
N LEU A 25 8.25 3.74 -2.12
CA LEU A 25 7.98 4.46 -3.37
C LEU A 25 7.28 5.80 -3.12
N GLN A 26 6.33 5.84 -2.20
CA GLN A 26 5.68 7.08 -1.78
C GLN A 26 6.72 8.09 -1.30
N SER A 27 7.63 7.68 -0.44
CA SER A 27 8.69 8.56 0.06
C SER A 27 9.56 9.09 -1.06
N ALA A 28 9.94 8.23 -2.02
CA ALA A 28 10.75 8.62 -3.17
C ALA A 28 10.01 9.63 -4.07
N LEU A 29 8.73 9.39 -4.35
CA LEU A 29 7.93 10.27 -5.19
C LEU A 29 7.68 11.62 -4.53
N GLU A 30 7.45 11.65 -3.22
CA GLU A 30 7.26 12.91 -2.50
C GLU A 30 8.52 13.77 -2.49
N LYS A 31 9.71 13.16 -2.50
CA LYS A 31 10.97 13.88 -2.66
C LYS A 31 11.10 14.55 -4.02
N LEU A 32 10.37 14.07 -5.02
CA LEU A 32 10.30 14.64 -6.36
C LEU A 32 9.11 15.59 -6.54
N ASP A 33 8.51 16.04 -5.44
CA ASP A 33 7.33 16.89 -5.40
C ASP A 33 6.07 16.25 -6.01
N CYS A 34 6.01 14.92 -6.05
CA CYS A 34 4.81 14.19 -6.45
C CYS A 34 3.96 13.87 -5.23
N ASP A 35 2.80 14.49 -5.11
CA ASP A 35 1.86 14.21 -4.03
C ASP A 35 1.31 12.80 -4.21
N THR A 36 1.61 11.90 -3.29
CA THR A 36 1.37 10.46 -3.40
C THR A 36 0.59 9.96 -2.21
N ARG A 37 -0.34 9.03 -2.46
CA ARG A 37 -1.12 8.35 -1.42
C ARG A 37 -1.04 6.85 -1.63
N VAL A 38 -0.68 6.13 -0.57
CA VAL A 38 -0.69 4.67 -0.55
C VAL A 38 -1.98 4.19 0.09
N MET A 39 -2.68 3.32 -0.59
CA MET A 39 -3.91 2.70 -0.09
C MET A 39 -3.74 1.19 -0.06
N SER A 40 -4.32 0.53 0.95
CA SER A 40 -4.19 -0.90 1.14
C SER A 40 -5.53 -1.53 1.52
N ALA A 41 -5.78 -2.73 1.00
CA ALA A 41 -6.89 -3.56 1.44
C ALA A 41 -6.66 -4.16 2.83
N LEU A 42 -5.39 -4.24 3.26
CA LEU A 42 -5.06 -4.63 4.63
C LEU A 42 -5.14 -3.41 5.55
N SER A 43 -5.71 -3.62 6.73
CA SER A 43 -5.86 -2.55 7.72
C SER A 43 -4.54 -2.30 8.45
N ILE A 44 -3.68 -1.51 7.87
CA ILE A 44 -2.41 -1.04 8.48
C ILE A 44 -2.39 0.48 8.39
N THR A 45 -3.27 1.12 9.15
CA THR A 45 -3.50 2.56 9.06
C THR A 45 -2.29 3.40 9.45
N GLN A 46 -1.33 2.84 10.17
CA GLN A 46 -0.07 3.51 10.51
C GLN A 46 0.85 3.69 9.29
N LEU A 47 0.67 2.88 8.24
CA LEU A 47 1.53 2.88 7.06
C LEU A 47 0.80 3.31 5.80
N ALA A 48 -0.48 2.94 5.65
CA ALA A 48 -1.24 3.18 4.43
C ALA A 48 -2.71 3.43 4.76
N GLU A 49 -3.38 4.21 3.90
CA GLU A 49 -4.83 4.39 4.03
C GLU A 49 -5.57 3.09 3.73
N PRO A 50 -6.71 2.83 4.41
CA PRO A 50 -7.59 1.75 3.98
C PRO A 50 -8.09 2.02 2.55
N TYR A 51 -8.09 1.00 1.70
CA TYR A 51 -8.61 1.14 0.36
C TYR A 51 -10.12 1.36 0.38
N ILE A 52 -10.54 2.53 -0.03
CA ILE A 52 -11.93 2.88 -0.28
C ILE A 52 -11.97 3.54 -1.65
N ARG A 53 -12.68 2.93 -2.60
CA ARG A 53 -12.69 3.38 -3.99
C ARG A 53 -12.96 4.87 -4.13
N ARG A 54 -13.91 5.38 -3.39
CA ARG A 54 -14.30 6.80 -3.42
C ARG A 54 -13.15 7.72 -3.01
N ARG A 55 -12.35 7.31 -2.01
CA ARG A 55 -11.18 8.08 -1.58
C ARG A 55 -10.08 8.04 -2.63
N GLY A 56 -9.87 6.88 -3.25
CA GLY A 56 -8.89 6.76 -4.33
C GLY A 56 -9.21 7.67 -5.50
N ILE A 57 -10.48 7.72 -5.91
CA ILE A 57 -10.95 8.61 -6.97
C ILE A 57 -10.73 10.07 -6.57
N ARG A 58 -11.03 10.43 -5.33
CA ARG A 58 -10.82 11.79 -4.83
C ARG A 58 -9.34 12.19 -4.90
N HIS A 59 -8.43 11.28 -4.51
CA HIS A 59 -7.00 11.55 -4.61
C HIS A 59 -6.56 11.79 -6.05
N LEU A 60 -7.05 10.97 -6.97
CA LEU A 60 -6.75 11.12 -8.41
C LEU A 60 -7.30 12.46 -8.94
N GLU A 61 -8.50 12.86 -8.54
CA GLU A 61 -9.09 14.14 -8.94
C GLU A 61 -8.28 15.33 -8.45
N LYS A 62 -7.58 15.19 -7.32
CA LYS A 62 -6.69 16.21 -6.79
C LYS A 62 -5.29 16.18 -7.40
N GLY A 63 -5.08 15.35 -8.40
CA GLY A 63 -3.79 15.25 -9.08
C GLY A 63 -2.73 14.50 -8.30
N ARG A 64 -3.13 13.68 -7.31
CA ARG A 64 -2.21 12.86 -6.54
C ARG A 64 -1.92 11.54 -7.25
N VAL A 65 -0.74 11.00 -6.99
CA VAL A 65 -0.41 9.63 -7.38
C VAL A 65 -0.98 8.68 -6.32
N VAL A 66 -1.65 7.65 -6.75
CA VAL A 66 -2.26 6.66 -5.84
C VAL A 66 -1.69 5.28 -6.06
#